data_160d5ecbfeb4ab03e392b6b05c89a3cf
#
_entry.id   160d5ecbfeb4ab03e392b6b05c89a3cf
#
_cell.length_a   1.000
_cell.length_b   1.000
_cell.length_c   1.000
_cell.angle_alpha   90.00
_cell.angle_beta   90.00
_cell.angle_gamma   90.00
#
_symmetry.space_group_name_H-M   'P 1'
#
loop_
_entity.id
_entity.type
_entity.pdbx_description
1 polymer ?
#
loop_
_entity_poly.entity_id
_entity_poly.type
_entity_poly.pdbx_seq_one_letter_code
_entity_poly.pdbx_strand_id
1 'polypeptide(L)'
;MSDDPKTEFRDRLESIRTGMLEVDGRFLPMSHNVIEGDPKLWFITARETPMARAAAQGARARYLICSDGKGLYADIDGVLAVSNDEAKLDEIWNIVASSWFEDGKRDPDLLLVSYTPGEAETWMTEGGALGFLYQIAKAQVSDDKPDLGTHTTLNLA
;
A
#
# COMPACT_ATOMS: atom_id res chain seq x y z
N MET A 1 16.72 7.43 -8.56
CA MET A 1 16.26 7.40 -7.16
C MET A 1 15.97 8.82 -6.73
N SER A 2 14.81 9.08 -6.17
CA SER A 2 14.44 10.43 -5.71
C SER A 2 15.01 10.68 -4.31
N ASP A 3 15.47 11.92 -4.06
CA ASP A 3 15.89 12.33 -2.72
C ASP A 3 14.70 12.71 -1.82
N ASP A 4 13.49 12.81 -2.40
CA ASP A 4 12.28 13.09 -1.65
C ASP A 4 11.71 11.80 -1.06
N PRO A 5 11.64 11.67 0.27
CA PRO A 5 11.13 10.45 0.90
C PRO A 5 9.71 10.07 0.50
N LYS A 6 8.83 11.04 0.26
CA LYS A 6 7.45 10.77 -0.18
C LYS A 6 7.41 10.17 -1.58
N THR A 7 8.21 10.70 -2.49
CA THR A 7 8.31 10.19 -3.86
C THR A 7 8.90 8.78 -3.85
N GLU A 8 9.96 8.57 -3.09
CA GLU A 8 10.57 7.24 -2.95
C GLU A 8 9.59 6.22 -2.36
N PHE A 9 8.84 6.62 -1.34
CA PHE A 9 7.81 5.78 -0.75
C PHE A 9 6.76 5.37 -1.79
N ARG A 10 6.23 6.33 -2.55
CA ARG A 10 5.22 6.05 -3.57
C ARG A 10 5.75 5.16 -4.68
N ASP A 11 6.96 5.39 -5.13
CA ASP A 11 7.58 4.60 -6.19
C ASP A 11 7.72 3.13 -5.77
N ARG A 12 8.17 2.90 -4.54
CA ARG A 12 8.28 1.54 -4.01
C ARG A 12 6.90 0.90 -3.80
N LEU A 13 5.95 1.66 -3.26
CA LEU A 13 4.58 1.18 -3.03
C LEU A 13 3.91 0.78 -4.34
N GLU A 14 4.11 1.53 -5.41
CA GLU A 14 3.57 1.22 -6.73
C GLU A 14 4.09 -0.12 -7.27
N SER A 15 5.33 -0.45 -6.97
CA SER A 15 5.93 -1.72 -7.41
C SER A 15 5.53 -2.92 -6.54
N ILE A 16 4.88 -2.67 -5.40
CA ILE A 16 4.36 -3.68 -4.50
C ILE A 16 2.86 -3.83 -4.77
N ARG A 17 2.36 -5.05 -4.77
CA ARG A 17 0.98 -5.30 -5.18
C ARG A 17 0.01 -5.51 -4.02
N THR A 18 0.51 -5.90 -2.86
CA THR A 18 -0.35 -6.30 -1.75
C THR A 18 0.16 -5.77 -0.43
N GLY A 19 -0.77 -5.64 0.50
CA GLY A 19 -0.48 -5.32 1.89
C GLY A 19 -1.54 -5.94 2.79
N MET A 20 -1.48 -5.64 4.07
CA MET A 20 -2.42 -6.14 5.07
C MET A 20 -3.24 -4.97 5.60
N LEU A 21 -4.54 -4.99 5.31
CA LEU A 21 -5.47 -3.94 5.73
C LEU A 21 -6.22 -4.34 6.98
N GLU A 22 -6.23 -3.45 7.97
CA GLU A 22 -6.97 -3.66 9.21
C GLU A 22 -8.46 -3.42 9.00
N VAL A 23 -9.26 -4.44 9.29
CA VAL A 23 -10.72 -4.37 9.22
C VAL A 23 -11.27 -5.16 10.40
N ASP A 24 -12.13 -4.53 11.20
CA ASP A 24 -12.76 -5.16 12.37
C ASP A 24 -11.75 -5.79 13.32
N GLY A 25 -10.64 -5.09 13.57
CA GLY A 25 -9.62 -5.54 14.52
C GLY A 25 -8.71 -6.66 14.03
N ARG A 26 -8.77 -7.01 12.75
CA ARG A 26 -7.91 -8.02 12.15
C ARG A 26 -7.32 -7.50 10.83
N PHE A 27 -6.20 -8.08 10.41
CA PHE A 27 -5.56 -7.71 9.16
C PHE A 27 -5.91 -8.70 8.05
N LEU A 28 -6.30 -8.18 6.89
CA LEU A 28 -6.67 -8.96 5.71
C LEU A 28 -5.75 -8.60 4.55
N PRO A 29 -5.33 -9.57 3.72
CA PRO A 29 -4.56 -9.27 2.53
C PRO A 29 -5.43 -8.53 1.50
N MET A 30 -4.89 -7.43 0.98
CA MET A 30 -5.58 -6.62 -0.03
C MET A 30 -4.58 -6.16 -1.09
N SER A 31 -5.05 -6.09 -2.32
CA SER A 31 -4.28 -5.55 -3.44
C SER A 31 -4.61 -4.08 -3.61
N HIS A 32 -3.63 -3.23 -3.38
CA HIS A 32 -3.78 -1.79 -3.58
C HIS A 32 -3.39 -1.40 -5.01
N ASN A 33 -3.97 -0.30 -5.45
CA ASN A 33 -3.66 0.29 -6.74
C ASN A 33 -3.23 1.72 -6.52
N VAL A 34 -2.14 2.12 -7.18
CA VAL A 34 -1.61 3.48 -7.16
C VAL A 34 -1.89 4.12 -8.50
N ILE A 35 -2.45 5.32 -8.50
CA ILE A 35 -2.68 6.10 -9.71
C ILE A 35 -1.73 7.29 -9.67
N GLU A 36 -1.01 7.52 -10.76
CA GLU A 36 -0.06 8.63 -10.86
C GLU A 36 -0.77 9.96 -10.60
N GLY A 37 -0.19 10.76 -9.71
CA GLY A 37 -0.74 12.06 -9.34
C GLY A 37 -1.87 12.02 -8.32
N ASP A 38 -2.32 10.83 -7.92
CA ASP A 38 -3.39 10.67 -6.93
C ASP A 38 -2.77 10.21 -5.59
N PRO A 39 -2.97 10.98 -4.50
CA PRO A 39 -2.43 10.58 -3.20
C PRO A 39 -3.12 9.39 -2.56
N LYS A 40 -4.31 9.03 -3.05
CA LYS A 40 -5.09 7.90 -2.51
C LYS A 40 -4.60 6.57 -3.04
N LEU A 41 -4.86 5.53 -2.27
CA LEU A 41 -4.79 4.16 -2.75
C LEU A 41 -6.21 3.67 -3.09
N TRP A 42 -6.30 2.75 -4.03
CA TRP A 42 -7.59 2.28 -4.52
C TRP A 42 -7.69 0.76 -4.40
N PHE A 43 -8.85 0.31 -3.95
CA PHE A 43 -9.14 -1.11 -3.81
C PHE A 43 -10.42 -1.46 -4.54
N ILE A 44 -10.48 -2.69 -5.06
CA ILE A 44 -11.70 -3.27 -5.59
C ILE A 44 -12.08 -4.43 -4.68
N THR A 45 -13.31 -4.42 -4.19
CA THR A 45 -13.81 -5.48 -3.33
C THR A 45 -15.24 -5.84 -3.71
N ALA A 46 -15.79 -6.88 -3.11
CA ALA A 46 -17.19 -7.23 -3.28
C ALA A 46 -18.03 -6.54 -2.19
N ARG A 47 -19.29 -6.28 -2.53
CA ARG A 47 -20.28 -5.83 -1.55
C ARG A 47 -20.48 -6.92 -0.49
N GLU A 48 -20.95 -6.57 0.65
CA GLU A 48 -21.19 -7.52 1.76
C GLU A 48 -19.93 -8.16 2.35
N THR A 49 -18.76 -7.56 2.08
CA THR A 49 -17.53 -7.95 2.77
C THR A 49 -17.30 -7.06 4.00
N PRO A 50 -16.49 -7.52 4.97
CA PRO A 50 -16.12 -6.65 6.09
C PRO A 50 -15.49 -5.33 5.64
N MET A 51 -14.65 -5.36 4.59
CA MET A 51 -14.05 -4.15 4.04
C MET A 51 -15.09 -3.20 3.46
N ALA A 52 -16.08 -3.73 2.73
CA ALA A 52 -17.15 -2.93 2.17
C ALA A 52 -17.94 -2.21 3.27
N ARG A 53 -18.22 -2.90 4.37
CA ARG A 53 -18.92 -2.29 5.51
C ARG A 53 -18.08 -1.21 6.18
N ALA A 54 -16.79 -1.46 6.35
CA ALA A 54 -15.87 -0.47 6.92
C ALA A 54 -15.78 0.78 6.04
N ALA A 55 -15.70 0.61 4.72
CA ALA A 55 -15.66 1.71 3.78
C ALA A 55 -16.95 2.53 3.80
N ALA A 56 -18.10 1.86 3.90
CA ALA A 56 -19.40 2.53 3.98
C ALA A 56 -19.53 3.42 5.23
N GLN A 57 -18.82 3.08 6.29
CA GLN A 57 -18.79 3.86 7.54
C GLN A 57 -17.69 4.91 7.57
N GLY A 58 -16.84 5.00 6.54
CA GLY A 58 -15.70 5.89 6.53
C GLY A 58 -14.68 5.55 7.61
N ALA A 59 -14.45 4.27 7.86
CA ALA A 59 -13.64 3.80 8.97
C ALA A 59 -12.17 4.13 8.79
N ARG A 60 -11.49 4.44 9.89
CA ARG A 60 -10.04 4.48 9.93
C ARG A 60 -9.51 3.05 9.87
N ALA A 61 -8.42 2.87 9.15
CA ALA A 61 -7.80 1.57 8.99
C ALA A 61 -6.30 1.74 8.80
N ARG A 62 -5.54 0.85 9.44
CA ARG A 62 -4.10 0.75 9.20
C ARG A 62 -3.87 -0.16 8.01
N TYR A 63 -2.89 0.20 7.20
CA TYR A 63 -2.47 -0.61 6.07
C TYR A 63 -0.98 -0.89 6.20
N LEU A 64 -0.62 -2.16 6.32
CA LEU A 64 0.76 -2.59 6.55
C LEU A 64 1.37 -3.10 5.25
N ILE A 65 2.56 -2.61 4.96
CA ILE A 65 3.39 -3.09 3.85
C ILE A 65 4.62 -3.74 4.45
N CYS A 66 4.99 -4.90 3.91
CA CYS A 66 6.18 -5.60 4.32
C CYS A 66 6.79 -6.27 3.09
N SER A 67 7.75 -5.61 2.46
CA SER A 67 8.38 -6.11 1.24
C SER A 67 9.90 -6.04 1.36
N ASP A 68 10.50 -7.18 1.63
CA ASP A 68 11.95 -7.29 1.67
C ASP A 68 12.56 -7.01 0.29
N GLY A 69 11.97 -7.57 -0.77
CA GLY A 69 12.49 -7.40 -2.12
C GLY A 69 12.47 -5.97 -2.63
N LYS A 70 11.52 -5.15 -2.17
CA LYS A 70 11.40 -3.74 -2.55
C LYS A 70 11.96 -2.80 -1.49
N GLY A 71 12.41 -3.35 -0.37
CA GLY A 71 13.01 -2.56 0.69
C GLY A 71 12.06 -1.58 1.35
N LEU A 72 10.77 -1.92 1.44
CA LEU A 72 9.76 -1.06 2.06
C LEU A 72 8.98 -1.81 3.12
N TYR A 73 8.99 -1.23 4.30
CA TYR A 73 8.13 -1.63 5.41
C TYR A 73 7.38 -0.38 5.84
N ALA A 74 6.07 -0.46 5.97
CA ALA A 74 5.29 0.72 6.29
C ALA A 74 4.08 0.37 7.14
N ASP A 75 3.75 1.28 8.04
CA ASP A 75 2.54 1.27 8.85
C ASP A 75 1.80 2.57 8.52
N ILE A 76 0.77 2.45 7.69
CA ILE A 76 0.01 3.57 7.17
C ILE A 76 -1.28 3.71 7.95
N ASP A 77 -1.58 4.92 8.42
CA ASP A 77 -2.86 5.27 9.00
C ASP A 77 -3.68 6.04 7.97
N GLY A 78 -4.90 5.62 7.75
CA GLY A 78 -5.73 6.24 6.73
C GLY A 78 -7.21 5.96 6.91
N VAL A 79 -8.02 6.43 5.96
CA VAL A 79 -9.48 6.36 6.01
C VAL A 79 -10.02 5.71 4.76
N LEU A 80 -10.90 4.73 4.94
CA LEU A 80 -11.61 4.05 3.86
C LEU A 80 -12.89 4.82 3.52
N ALA A 81 -13.23 4.83 2.23
CA ALA A 81 -14.51 5.37 1.77
C ALA A 81 -14.95 4.68 0.50
N VAL A 82 -16.26 4.54 0.33
CA VAL A 82 -16.84 4.04 -0.93
C VAL A 82 -16.72 5.14 -1.99
N SER A 83 -16.37 4.74 -3.20
CA SER A 83 -16.26 5.67 -4.33
C SER A 83 -17.13 5.21 -5.50
N ASN A 84 -17.69 6.19 -6.21
CA ASN A 84 -18.44 5.98 -7.45
C ASN A 84 -17.68 6.54 -8.66
N ASP A 85 -16.38 6.77 -8.54
CA ASP A 85 -15.58 7.37 -9.59
C ASP A 85 -15.23 6.31 -10.65
N GLU A 86 -16.03 6.29 -11.73
CA GLU A 86 -15.84 5.32 -12.81
C GLU A 86 -14.51 5.49 -13.55
N ALA A 87 -14.00 6.72 -13.63
CA ALA A 87 -12.70 6.97 -14.27
C ALA A 87 -11.56 6.31 -13.49
N LYS A 88 -11.61 6.36 -12.16
CA LYS A 88 -10.64 5.68 -11.30
C LYS A 88 -10.75 4.17 -11.45
N LEU A 89 -11.97 3.66 -11.48
CA LEU A 89 -12.19 2.23 -11.69
C LEU A 89 -11.62 1.77 -13.03
N ASP A 90 -11.82 2.54 -14.09
CA ASP A 90 -11.26 2.22 -15.40
C ASP A 90 -9.73 2.18 -15.39
N GLU A 91 -9.09 3.10 -14.67
CA GLU A 91 -7.63 3.16 -14.60
C GLU A 91 -7.02 1.94 -13.89
N ILE A 92 -7.69 1.42 -12.86
CA ILE A 92 -7.16 0.31 -12.05
C ILE A 92 -7.72 -1.05 -12.48
N TRP A 93 -8.68 -1.09 -13.41
CA TRP A 93 -9.26 -2.35 -13.88
C TRP A 93 -8.20 -3.18 -14.60
N ASN A 94 -8.09 -4.45 -14.25
CA ASN A 94 -7.10 -5.35 -14.83
C ASN A 94 -7.65 -6.78 -14.89
N ILE A 95 -6.85 -7.67 -15.48
CA ILE A 95 -7.25 -9.06 -15.68
C ILE A 95 -7.49 -9.79 -14.34
N VAL A 96 -6.79 -9.42 -13.29
CA VAL A 96 -6.98 -10.01 -11.96
C VAL A 96 -8.35 -9.62 -11.41
N ALA A 97 -8.70 -8.33 -11.48
CA ALA A 97 -10.02 -7.86 -11.06
C ALA A 97 -11.13 -8.52 -11.89
N SER A 98 -10.93 -8.67 -13.20
CA SER A 98 -11.92 -9.27 -14.09
C SER A 98 -12.21 -10.74 -13.77
N SER A 99 -11.26 -11.44 -13.16
CA SER A 99 -11.46 -12.84 -12.79
C SER A 99 -12.39 -13.03 -11.58
N TRP A 100 -12.63 -11.97 -10.80
CA TRP A 100 -13.49 -12.01 -9.62
C TRP A 100 -14.93 -11.57 -9.89
N PHE A 101 -15.18 -10.89 -11.02
CA PHE A 101 -16.48 -10.30 -11.30
C PHE A 101 -16.95 -10.70 -12.70
N GLU A 102 -18.00 -11.54 -12.75
CA GLU A 102 -18.54 -12.10 -14.00
C GLU A 102 -19.00 -11.04 -14.99
N ASP A 103 -19.65 -9.98 -14.48
CA ASP A 103 -20.16 -8.89 -15.31
C ASP A 103 -19.14 -7.75 -15.46
N GLY A 104 -17.87 -8.02 -15.18
CA GLY A 104 -16.79 -7.04 -15.34
C GLY A 104 -16.98 -5.84 -14.45
N LYS A 105 -16.60 -4.66 -14.95
CA LYS A 105 -16.68 -3.39 -14.20
C LYS A 105 -18.11 -2.99 -13.81
N ARG A 106 -19.11 -3.58 -14.46
CA ARG A 106 -20.52 -3.29 -14.18
C ARG A 106 -21.17 -4.34 -13.29
N ASP A 107 -20.38 -5.27 -12.76
CA ASP A 107 -20.90 -6.28 -11.86
C ASP A 107 -21.54 -5.60 -10.65
N PRO A 108 -22.81 -5.92 -10.33
CA PRO A 108 -23.50 -5.27 -9.21
C PRO A 108 -22.88 -5.58 -7.86
N ASP A 109 -22.05 -6.62 -7.77
CA ASP A 109 -21.35 -6.98 -6.54
C ASP A 109 -20.03 -6.22 -6.36
N LEU A 110 -19.56 -5.52 -7.39
CA LEU A 110 -18.30 -4.77 -7.35
C LEU A 110 -18.44 -3.48 -6.55
N LEU A 111 -17.46 -3.22 -5.69
CA LEU A 111 -17.37 -1.97 -4.94
C LEU A 111 -15.97 -1.38 -5.07
N LEU A 112 -15.90 -0.12 -5.48
CA LEU A 112 -14.66 0.64 -5.50
C LEU A 112 -14.49 1.34 -4.17
N VAL A 113 -13.32 1.18 -3.57
CA VAL A 113 -13.00 1.77 -2.27
C VAL A 113 -11.75 2.64 -2.41
N SER A 114 -11.82 3.87 -1.90
CA SER A 114 -10.66 4.74 -1.76
C SER A 114 -10.08 4.60 -0.36
N TYR A 115 -8.76 4.75 -0.27
CA TYR A 115 -8.04 4.81 0.99
C TYR A 115 -7.23 6.09 0.99
N THR A 116 -7.56 7.00 1.89
CA THR A 116 -6.87 8.28 2.00
C THR A 116 -5.83 8.17 3.10
N PRO A 117 -4.54 8.05 2.77
CA PRO A 117 -3.51 7.94 3.79
C PRO A 117 -3.29 9.28 4.48
N GLY A 118 -3.06 9.22 5.78
CA GLY A 118 -2.66 10.38 6.58
C GLY A 118 -1.16 10.32 6.86
N GLU A 119 -0.78 9.62 7.91
CA GLU A 119 0.62 9.42 8.26
C GLU A 119 1.06 8.00 7.96
N ALA A 120 2.32 7.85 7.57
CA ALA A 120 2.94 6.54 7.37
C ALA A 120 4.28 6.51 8.10
N GLU A 121 4.41 5.59 9.03
CA GLU A 121 5.73 5.26 9.59
C GLU A 121 6.39 4.29 8.61
N THR A 122 7.58 4.63 8.13
CA THR A 122 8.24 3.89 7.06
C THR A 122 9.67 3.51 7.42
N TRP A 123 10.05 2.33 6.97
CA TRP A 123 11.43 1.85 6.98
C TRP A 123 11.77 1.51 5.54
N MET A 124 12.70 2.26 4.96
CA MET A 124 13.14 2.03 3.58
C MET A 124 14.59 1.58 3.59
N THR A 125 14.83 0.40 3.01
CA THR A 125 16.16 -0.19 2.96
C THR A 125 16.67 -0.21 1.52
N GLU A 126 17.98 -0.39 1.39
CA GLU A 126 18.63 -0.48 0.09
C GLU A 126 18.84 -1.94 -0.30
N GLY A 127 18.31 -2.37 -1.44
CA GLY A 127 18.67 -3.65 -2.03
C GLY A 127 18.10 -4.90 -1.37
N GLY A 128 17.06 -4.80 -0.56
CA GLY A 128 16.40 -5.96 0.05
C GLY A 128 17.35 -6.80 0.91
N ALA A 129 17.17 -8.13 0.91
CA ALA A 129 17.97 -9.05 1.72
C ALA A 129 19.46 -8.99 1.38
N LEU A 130 19.79 -8.86 0.10
CA LEU A 130 21.19 -8.81 -0.33
C LEU A 130 21.85 -7.51 0.14
N GLY A 131 21.14 -6.38 0.06
CA GLY A 131 21.62 -5.11 0.58
C GLY A 131 21.81 -5.14 2.09
N PHE A 132 20.88 -5.79 2.80
CA PHE A 132 20.98 -5.99 4.25
C PHE A 132 22.25 -6.77 4.60
N LEU A 133 22.51 -7.89 3.92
CA LEU A 133 23.71 -8.71 4.16
C LEU A 133 24.98 -7.93 3.85
N TYR A 134 24.97 -7.13 2.78
CA TYR A 134 26.10 -6.28 2.43
C TYR A 134 26.41 -5.28 3.55
N GLN A 135 25.39 -4.62 4.08
CA GLN A 135 25.57 -3.63 5.15
C GLN A 135 26.08 -4.27 6.44
N ILE A 136 25.60 -5.47 6.77
CA ILE A 136 26.09 -6.21 7.93
C ILE A 136 27.57 -6.58 7.74
N ALA A 137 27.93 -7.10 6.57
CA ALA A 137 29.32 -7.45 6.27
C ALA A 137 30.24 -6.23 6.34
N LYS A 138 29.81 -5.11 5.79
CA LYS A 138 30.55 -3.86 5.84
C LYS A 138 30.78 -3.38 7.27
N ALA A 139 29.76 -3.48 8.13
CA ALA A 139 29.86 -3.09 9.54
C ALA A 139 30.84 -3.97 10.32
N GLN A 140 31.01 -5.25 9.93
CA GLN A 140 31.97 -6.14 10.56
C GLN A 140 33.42 -5.77 10.24
N VAL A 141 33.67 -5.15 9.09
CA VAL A 141 35.01 -4.76 8.63
C VAL A 141 35.36 -3.33 9.06
N SER A 142 34.37 -2.46 9.21
CA SER A 142 34.57 -1.10 9.69
C SER A 142 33.89 -0.95 11.05
N ASP A 143 34.27 0.05 11.82
CA ASP A 143 33.63 0.33 13.11
C ASP A 143 32.29 1.08 12.94
N ASP A 144 31.82 1.25 11.72
CA ASP A 144 30.55 1.90 11.44
C ASP A 144 29.37 0.96 11.71
N LYS A 145 28.26 1.53 12.16
CA LYS A 145 27.02 0.78 12.29
C LYS A 145 26.45 0.44 10.91
N PRO A 146 25.75 -0.70 10.78
CA PRO A 146 25.10 -1.03 9.52
C PRO A 146 24.10 0.07 9.11
N ASP A 147 24.14 0.44 7.84
CA ASP A 147 23.11 1.30 7.26
C ASP A 147 21.98 0.41 6.78
N LEU A 148 20.97 0.23 7.62
CA LEU A 148 19.80 -0.60 7.31
C LEU A 148 18.67 0.19 6.67
N GLY A 149 18.97 1.44 6.26
CA GLY A 149 18.00 2.29 5.57
C GLY A 149 17.50 3.45 6.43
N THR A 150 16.44 4.07 5.96
CA THR A 150 15.85 5.26 6.57
C THR A 150 14.56 4.90 7.31
N HIS A 151 14.48 5.31 8.57
CA HIS A 151 13.26 5.22 9.37
C HIS A 151 12.70 6.63 9.55
N THR A 152 11.49 6.85 9.08
CA THR A 152 10.87 8.18 9.18
C THR A 152 9.34 8.08 9.18
N THR A 153 8.69 9.14 9.64
CA THR A 153 7.24 9.30 9.53
C THR A 153 6.95 10.33 8.46
N LEU A 154 6.14 9.93 7.49
CA LEU A 154 5.74 10.78 6.38
C LEU A 154 4.31 11.25 6.58
N ASN A 155 4.07 12.54 6.32
CA ASN A 155 2.71 13.08 6.22
C ASN A 155 2.29 13.01 4.77
N LEU A 156 1.33 12.12 4.47
CA LEU A 156 0.83 11.87 3.12
C LEU A 156 -0.48 12.60 2.83
N ALA A 157 -1.00 13.31 3.82
CA ALA A 157 -2.23 14.08 3.68
C ALA A 157 -2.04 15.30 2.76
#